data_d66367b1f77177dc96c9955af5a7556d
#
_entry.id   d66367b1f77177dc96c9955af5a7556d
#
_cell.length_a   1.000
_cell.length_b   1.000
_cell.length_c   1.000
_cell.angle_alpha   90.00
_cell.angle_beta   90.00
_cell.angle_gamma   90.00
#
_symmetry.space_group_name_H-M   'P 1'
#
loop_
_entity.id
_entity.type
_entity.pdbx_description
1 polymer ?
#
loop_
_entity_poly.entity_id
_entity_poly.type
_entity_poly.pdbx_seq_one_letter_code
_entity_poly.pdbx_strand_id
1 'polypeptide(L)'
;MPSHASQPATSRPITNVLTNPPQLPLIAPSILAADYTKLGEECRSAIEAGGDLLHFDVMDGHLVPNLALGVDMLASLKAAMPDAFFDAHLMIERPDVFAEPFAQAGAEHLTFHIEAMNGEMAGDRGRALIDTIRGLGMSAGIAIDGPTAIEKADALLEHADLVLIMAIRAGFSGQAFAPAALDKIRYVRERVSETTRIEVDGGVGPANAADLLQAGADVLAAASAVFRVSPPERVSVITQMRGSASGS
;
A
#
# COMPACT_ATOMS: atom_id res chain seq x y z
N MET A 1 -32.96 31.77 4.90
CA MET A 1 -31.73 30.96 4.81
C MET A 1 -31.97 29.93 3.72
N PRO A 2 -31.37 30.03 2.50
CA PRO A 2 -31.53 28.99 1.50
C PRO A 2 -30.54 27.87 1.81
N SER A 3 -31.03 26.62 1.87
CA SER A 3 -30.25 25.42 2.02
C SER A 3 -29.47 25.14 0.73
N HIS A 4 -28.15 25.19 0.79
CA HIS A 4 -27.33 24.66 -0.28
C HIS A 4 -27.38 23.13 -0.22
N ALA A 5 -28.24 22.53 -1.03
CA ALA A 5 -28.13 21.12 -1.38
C ALA A 5 -26.91 20.99 -2.31
N SER A 6 -25.81 20.49 -1.78
CA SER A 6 -24.66 20.05 -2.58
C SER A 6 -25.11 18.88 -3.46
N GLN A 7 -25.05 19.05 -4.77
CA GLN A 7 -25.20 17.96 -5.72
C GLN A 7 -24.03 16.95 -5.49
N PRO A 8 -24.31 15.64 -5.52
CA PRO A 8 -23.23 14.67 -5.49
C PRO A 8 -22.39 14.86 -6.76
N ALA A 9 -21.08 15.05 -6.58
CA ALA A 9 -20.13 15.05 -7.65
C ALA A 9 -20.27 13.71 -8.41
N THR A 10 -20.50 13.76 -9.72
CA THR A 10 -20.46 12.59 -10.59
C THR A 10 -19.01 12.09 -10.59
N SER A 11 -18.70 11.11 -9.73
CA SER A 11 -17.40 10.47 -9.68
C SER A 11 -17.18 9.74 -11.01
N ARG A 12 -16.17 10.16 -11.81
CA ARG A 12 -15.58 9.29 -12.80
C ARG A 12 -15.16 8.01 -12.07
N PRO A 13 -15.46 6.82 -12.64
CA PRO A 13 -14.94 5.59 -12.06
C PRO A 13 -13.40 5.70 -12.11
N ILE A 14 -12.77 5.83 -10.93
CA ILE A 14 -11.31 5.77 -10.83
C ILE A 14 -10.94 4.36 -11.27
N THR A 15 -10.16 4.24 -12.32
CA THR A 15 -9.65 2.93 -12.76
C THR A 15 -8.79 2.41 -11.63
N ASN A 16 -9.21 1.31 -10.99
CA ASN A 16 -8.44 0.71 -9.91
C ASN A 16 -7.15 0.14 -10.51
N VAL A 17 -6.03 0.85 -10.29
CA VAL A 17 -4.72 0.51 -10.87
C VAL A 17 -4.19 -0.83 -10.38
N LEU A 18 -4.66 -1.33 -9.24
CA LEU A 18 -4.27 -2.65 -8.71
C LEU A 18 -4.97 -3.78 -9.48
N THR A 19 -6.26 -3.63 -9.77
CA THR A 19 -7.02 -4.66 -10.48
C THR A 19 -6.84 -4.60 -12.00
N ASN A 20 -6.58 -3.41 -12.55
CA ASN A 20 -6.33 -3.20 -13.97
C ASN A 20 -5.12 -2.28 -14.18
N PRO A 21 -3.90 -2.77 -13.91
CA PRO A 21 -2.69 -1.97 -13.99
C PRO A 21 -2.38 -1.56 -15.45
N PRO A 22 -1.97 -0.31 -15.70
CA PRO A 22 -1.53 0.13 -17.03
C PRO A 22 -0.23 -0.54 -17.45
N GLN A 23 0.56 -0.99 -16.48
CA GLN A 23 1.83 -1.67 -16.62
C GLN A 23 2.19 -2.39 -15.32
N LEU A 24 3.13 -3.34 -15.36
CA LEU A 24 3.77 -3.93 -14.18
C LEU A 24 5.29 -3.79 -14.33
N PRO A 25 6.04 -3.63 -13.24
CA PRO A 25 5.55 -3.44 -11.87
C PRO A 25 4.94 -2.05 -11.66
N LEU A 26 4.06 -1.94 -10.65
CA LEU A 26 3.61 -0.67 -10.10
C LEU A 26 4.63 -0.16 -9.07
N ILE A 27 4.89 1.13 -9.08
CA ILE A 27 5.71 1.78 -8.06
C ILE A 27 4.80 2.60 -7.15
N ALA A 28 4.87 2.32 -5.86
CA ALA A 28 4.07 2.91 -4.80
C ALA A 28 4.96 3.75 -3.87
N PRO A 29 5.17 5.05 -4.13
CA PRO A 29 5.90 5.91 -3.18
C PRO A 29 5.20 5.93 -1.83
N SER A 30 5.86 5.39 -0.76
CA SER A 30 5.34 5.46 0.60
C SER A 30 5.64 6.82 1.21
N ILE A 31 4.58 7.58 1.45
CA ILE A 31 4.67 8.96 1.95
C ILE A 31 5.12 9.07 3.40
N LEU A 32 5.30 7.95 4.09
CA LEU A 32 5.84 7.90 5.46
C LEU A 32 7.22 8.58 5.58
N ALA A 33 8.03 8.57 4.50
CA ALA A 33 9.36 9.21 4.48
C ALA A 33 9.37 10.61 3.87
N ALA A 34 8.23 11.16 3.48
CA ALA A 34 8.10 12.48 2.89
C ALA A 34 8.28 13.61 3.93
N ASP A 35 8.53 14.82 3.47
CA ASP A 35 8.51 16.02 4.30
C ASP A 35 7.05 16.42 4.59
N TYR A 36 6.58 16.16 5.81
CA TYR A 36 5.20 16.44 6.21
C TYR A 36 4.84 17.93 6.21
N THR A 37 5.83 18.84 6.23
CA THR A 37 5.57 20.29 6.18
C THR A 37 5.07 20.74 4.79
N LYS A 38 5.25 19.91 3.76
CA LYS A 38 4.83 20.13 2.36
C LYS A 38 4.31 18.86 1.68
N LEU A 39 3.65 18.01 2.46
CA LEU A 39 3.27 16.65 2.05
C LEU A 39 2.53 16.60 0.71
N GLY A 40 1.60 17.53 0.44
CA GLY A 40 0.90 17.58 -0.83
C GLY A 40 1.80 17.85 -2.05
N GLU A 41 2.88 18.64 -1.89
CA GLU A 41 3.88 18.87 -2.95
C GLU A 41 4.74 17.63 -3.17
N GLU A 42 5.15 16.99 -2.07
CA GLU A 42 5.93 15.75 -2.09
C GLU A 42 5.18 14.62 -2.81
N CYS A 43 3.88 14.45 -2.51
CA CYS A 43 3.02 13.47 -3.18
C CYS A 43 2.89 13.74 -4.68
N ARG A 44 2.60 14.99 -5.09
CA ARG A 44 2.53 15.36 -6.52
C ARG A 44 3.85 15.07 -7.22
N SER A 45 4.96 15.49 -6.64
CA SER A 45 6.29 15.26 -7.21
C SER A 45 6.61 13.77 -7.38
N ALA A 46 6.16 12.90 -6.46
CA ALA A 46 6.37 11.46 -6.56
C ALA A 46 5.53 10.84 -7.71
N ILE A 47 4.27 11.27 -7.88
CA ILE A 47 3.42 10.84 -8.99
C ILE A 47 3.97 11.37 -10.33
N GLU A 48 4.35 12.65 -10.40
CA GLU A 48 4.95 13.26 -11.60
C GLU A 48 6.28 12.58 -11.99
N ALA A 49 7.02 12.06 -11.03
CA ALA A 49 8.24 11.29 -11.26
C ALA A 49 7.98 9.87 -11.79
N GLY A 50 6.72 9.44 -11.89
CA GLY A 50 6.31 8.15 -12.44
C GLY A 50 5.81 7.14 -11.40
N GLY A 51 5.50 7.57 -10.17
CA GLY A 51 4.75 6.76 -9.20
C GLY A 51 3.34 6.48 -9.72
N ASP A 52 2.87 5.24 -9.55
CA ASP A 52 1.56 4.80 -10.06
C ASP A 52 0.44 5.02 -9.05
N LEU A 53 0.77 5.01 -7.76
CA LEU A 53 -0.13 5.19 -6.61
C LEU A 53 0.65 5.74 -5.41
N LEU A 54 -0.03 6.13 -4.35
CA LEU A 54 0.59 6.59 -3.10
C LEU A 54 0.32 5.59 -1.99
N HIS A 55 1.37 5.02 -1.43
CA HIS A 55 1.28 4.13 -0.28
C HIS A 55 1.20 4.95 1.02
N PHE A 56 0.14 4.70 1.80
CA PHE A 56 -0.27 5.50 2.95
C PHE A 56 -0.23 4.67 4.24
N ASP A 57 0.90 4.69 4.94
CA ASP A 57 1.16 3.90 6.16
C ASP A 57 0.48 4.49 7.40
N VAL A 58 -0.49 3.78 7.95
CA VAL A 58 -1.25 4.18 9.15
C VAL A 58 -0.80 3.35 10.35
N MET A 59 -0.46 4.01 11.45
CA MET A 59 0.06 3.35 12.67
C MET A 59 -0.63 3.91 13.91
N ASP A 60 -1.02 3.04 14.84
CA ASP A 60 -1.82 3.38 16.02
C ASP A 60 -1.06 3.34 17.37
N GLY A 61 0.22 2.95 17.37
CA GLY A 61 1.00 2.77 18.59
C GLY A 61 0.66 1.51 19.38
N HIS A 62 -0.23 0.64 18.87
CA HIS A 62 -0.64 -0.61 19.51
C HIS A 62 -0.16 -1.82 18.71
N LEU A 63 -0.58 -1.97 17.45
CA LEU A 63 -0.07 -3.05 16.61
C LEU A 63 1.43 -2.89 16.35
N VAL A 64 1.86 -1.64 16.10
CA VAL A 64 3.28 -1.26 15.94
C VAL A 64 3.63 -0.11 16.88
N PRO A 65 4.89 -0.02 17.37
CA PRO A 65 5.29 0.99 18.38
C PRO A 65 5.58 2.36 17.76
N ASN A 66 4.72 2.85 16.88
CA ASN A 66 4.81 4.14 16.22
C ASN A 66 3.42 4.72 15.97
N LEU A 67 3.33 6.04 15.79
CA LEU A 67 2.13 6.76 15.39
C LEU A 67 2.40 7.45 14.05
N ALA A 68 1.59 7.17 13.03
CA ALA A 68 1.76 7.79 11.72
C ALA A 68 0.43 7.89 11.00
N LEU A 69 0.29 8.95 10.23
CA LEU A 69 -0.79 9.27 9.30
C LEU A 69 -2.20 8.93 9.84
N GLY A 70 -3.22 9.49 9.28
CA GLY A 70 -4.59 9.27 9.75
C GLY A 70 -5.63 9.69 8.71
N VAL A 71 -6.89 9.40 9.01
CA VAL A 71 -8.05 9.59 8.12
C VAL A 71 -8.13 11.01 7.57
N ASP A 72 -8.02 12.05 8.44
CA ASP A 72 -8.14 13.45 8.01
C ASP A 72 -7.00 13.89 7.09
N MET A 73 -5.81 13.31 7.26
CA MET A 73 -4.68 13.57 6.37
C MET A 73 -4.93 12.98 4.99
N LEU A 74 -5.42 11.73 4.91
CA LEU A 74 -5.81 11.12 3.63
C LEU A 74 -6.91 11.94 2.94
N ALA A 75 -7.97 12.32 3.66
CA ALA A 75 -9.05 13.15 3.13
C ALA A 75 -8.52 14.48 2.56
N SER A 76 -7.59 15.13 3.25
CA SER A 76 -6.96 16.38 2.81
C SER A 76 -6.13 16.20 1.55
N LEU A 77 -5.34 15.13 1.49
CA LEU A 77 -4.54 14.78 0.31
C LEU A 77 -5.44 14.42 -0.88
N LYS A 78 -6.49 13.64 -0.65
CA LYS A 78 -7.46 13.26 -1.69
C LYS A 78 -8.19 14.47 -2.26
N ALA A 79 -8.57 15.42 -1.42
CA ALA A 79 -9.18 16.68 -1.86
C ALA A 79 -8.21 17.52 -2.72
N ALA A 80 -6.91 17.49 -2.39
CA ALA A 80 -5.86 18.21 -3.14
C ALA A 80 -5.42 17.49 -4.42
N MET A 81 -5.62 16.17 -4.51
CA MET A 81 -5.21 15.29 -5.60
C MET A 81 -6.31 14.25 -5.88
N PRO A 82 -7.46 14.65 -6.44
CA PRO A 82 -8.64 13.77 -6.58
C PRO A 82 -8.39 12.58 -7.51
N ASP A 83 -7.45 12.68 -8.43
CA ASP A 83 -7.10 11.62 -9.39
C ASP A 83 -6.00 10.67 -8.87
N ALA A 84 -5.35 10.97 -7.74
CA ALA A 84 -4.33 10.10 -7.15
C ALA A 84 -5.00 8.88 -6.51
N PHE A 85 -4.41 7.69 -6.72
CA PHE A 85 -4.82 6.46 -6.07
C PHE A 85 -4.11 6.34 -4.72
N PHE A 86 -4.88 6.15 -3.65
CA PHE A 86 -4.36 5.96 -2.30
C PHE A 86 -4.56 4.51 -1.86
N ASP A 87 -3.45 3.85 -1.61
CA ASP A 87 -3.33 2.53 -1.02
C ASP A 87 -3.10 2.70 0.49
N ALA A 88 -4.14 2.49 1.29
CA ALA A 88 -4.10 2.65 2.74
C ALA A 88 -3.64 1.35 3.40
N HIS A 89 -2.43 1.36 3.97
CA HIS A 89 -1.83 0.25 4.71
C HIS A 89 -2.03 0.45 6.21
N LEU A 90 -2.92 -0.34 6.81
CA LEU A 90 -3.32 -0.22 8.21
C LEU A 90 -2.49 -1.12 9.14
N MET A 91 -1.45 -0.58 9.72
CA MET A 91 -0.70 -1.17 10.84
C MET A 91 -1.35 -0.81 12.17
N ILE A 92 -2.62 -1.23 12.37
CA ILE A 92 -3.45 -0.88 13.53
C ILE A 92 -4.14 -2.12 14.10
N GLU A 93 -4.45 -2.09 15.41
CA GLU A 93 -5.07 -3.21 16.14
C GLU A 93 -6.53 -3.47 15.72
N ARG A 94 -7.26 -2.43 15.31
CA ARG A 94 -8.70 -2.50 15.00
C ARG A 94 -9.01 -1.98 13.58
N PRO A 95 -8.53 -2.65 12.51
CA PRO A 95 -8.79 -2.22 11.14
C PRO A 95 -10.28 -2.25 10.76
N ASP A 96 -11.09 -3.09 11.42
CA ASP A 96 -12.54 -3.17 11.25
C ASP A 96 -13.25 -1.84 11.56
N VAL A 97 -12.77 -1.08 12.54
CA VAL A 97 -13.34 0.22 12.94
C VAL A 97 -13.02 1.32 11.94
N PHE A 98 -11.91 1.18 11.21
CA PHE A 98 -11.38 2.23 10.34
C PHE A 98 -11.66 2.03 8.85
N ALA A 99 -12.20 0.87 8.43
CA ALA A 99 -12.49 0.61 7.03
C ALA A 99 -13.44 1.66 6.42
N GLU A 100 -14.56 1.94 7.08
CA GLU A 100 -15.52 2.96 6.61
C GLU A 100 -14.95 4.39 6.64
N PRO A 101 -14.28 4.87 7.71
CA PRO A 101 -13.61 6.17 7.71
C PRO A 101 -12.61 6.36 6.58
N PHE A 102 -11.78 5.35 6.24
CA PHE A 102 -10.82 5.44 5.14
C PHE A 102 -11.52 5.44 3.77
N ALA A 103 -12.59 4.66 3.58
CA ALA A 103 -13.41 4.72 2.37
C ALA A 103 -14.01 6.11 2.17
N GLN A 104 -14.57 6.71 3.23
CA GLN A 104 -15.14 8.07 3.19
C GLN A 104 -14.06 9.14 2.94
N ALA A 105 -12.85 8.93 3.42
CA ALA A 105 -11.70 9.80 3.15
C ALA A 105 -11.20 9.70 1.70
N GLY A 106 -11.60 8.66 0.95
CA GLY A 106 -11.29 8.48 -0.46
C GLY A 106 -10.13 7.53 -0.73
N ALA A 107 -9.82 6.59 0.17
CA ALA A 107 -8.95 5.46 -0.14
C ALA A 107 -9.60 4.57 -1.22
N GLU A 108 -8.81 4.08 -2.17
CA GLU A 108 -9.26 3.14 -3.20
C GLU A 108 -8.86 1.70 -2.90
N HIS A 109 -7.86 1.53 -2.05
CA HIS A 109 -7.41 0.25 -1.56
C HIS A 109 -7.17 0.33 -0.05
N LEU A 110 -7.42 -0.78 0.65
CA LEU A 110 -7.15 -0.90 2.07
C LEU A 110 -6.55 -2.25 2.39
N THR A 111 -5.33 -2.25 2.92
CA THR A 111 -4.60 -3.42 3.39
C THR A 111 -4.57 -3.45 4.91
N PHE A 112 -4.91 -4.57 5.53
CA PHE A 112 -4.82 -4.79 6.97
C PHE A 112 -3.88 -5.95 7.32
N HIS A 113 -3.26 -5.88 8.49
CA HIS A 113 -2.37 -6.94 8.98
C HIS A 113 -3.14 -8.16 9.50
N ILE A 114 -2.72 -9.36 9.09
CA ILE A 114 -3.28 -10.61 9.63
C ILE A 114 -3.02 -10.74 11.12
N GLU A 115 -1.98 -10.12 11.66
CA GLU A 115 -1.63 -10.05 13.06
C GLU A 115 -2.70 -9.33 13.91
N ALA A 116 -3.49 -8.45 13.32
CA ALA A 116 -4.65 -7.82 13.96
C ALA A 116 -5.84 -8.79 14.11
N MET A 117 -5.85 -9.90 13.35
CA MET A 117 -6.92 -10.91 13.34
C MET A 117 -6.65 -12.03 14.33
N ASN A 118 -6.51 -11.73 15.62
CA ASN A 118 -6.16 -12.70 16.65
C ASN A 118 -7.29 -13.70 16.98
N GLY A 119 -6.92 -14.90 17.48
CA GLY A 119 -7.81 -15.91 18.03
C GLY A 119 -8.22 -17.00 17.03
N GLU A 120 -9.06 -17.97 17.50
CA GLU A 120 -9.44 -19.16 16.75
C GLU A 120 -10.22 -18.87 15.46
N MET A 121 -10.92 -17.73 15.39
CA MET A 121 -11.70 -17.30 14.23
C MET A 121 -10.97 -16.24 13.36
N ALA A 122 -9.65 -16.19 13.42
CA ALA A 122 -8.87 -15.17 12.69
C ALA A 122 -9.16 -15.17 11.18
N GLY A 123 -9.24 -16.33 10.54
CA GLY A 123 -9.57 -16.48 9.13
C GLY A 123 -10.97 -15.98 8.79
N ASP A 124 -12.00 -16.31 9.59
CA ASP A 124 -13.38 -15.86 9.35
C ASP A 124 -13.51 -14.36 9.53
N ARG A 125 -12.86 -13.78 10.54
CA ARG A 125 -12.83 -12.33 10.77
C ARG A 125 -12.11 -11.59 9.64
N GLY A 126 -11.01 -12.14 9.17
CA GLY A 126 -10.28 -11.60 8.03
C GLY A 126 -11.12 -11.59 6.75
N ARG A 127 -11.81 -12.71 6.45
CA ARG A 127 -12.72 -12.76 5.29
C ARG A 127 -13.88 -11.77 5.42
N ALA A 128 -14.51 -11.67 6.58
CA ALA A 128 -15.58 -10.72 6.82
C ALA A 128 -15.11 -9.26 6.66
N LEU A 129 -13.87 -8.95 7.05
CA LEU A 129 -13.30 -7.62 6.85
C LEU A 129 -13.00 -7.35 5.37
N ILE A 130 -12.48 -8.33 4.62
CA ILE A 130 -12.29 -8.23 3.15
C ILE A 130 -13.63 -7.91 2.47
N ASP A 131 -14.69 -8.64 2.82
CA ASP A 131 -16.03 -8.42 2.27
C ASP A 131 -16.57 -7.02 2.63
N THR A 132 -16.32 -6.56 3.85
CA THR A 132 -16.69 -5.21 4.30
C THR A 132 -15.97 -4.14 3.48
N ILE A 133 -14.65 -4.25 3.31
CA ILE A 133 -13.83 -3.30 2.53
C ILE A 133 -14.33 -3.23 1.08
N ARG A 134 -14.60 -4.39 0.47
CA ARG A 134 -15.18 -4.44 -0.89
C ARG A 134 -16.57 -3.84 -0.97
N GLY A 135 -17.40 -4.09 0.04
CA GLY A 135 -18.73 -3.50 0.16
C GLY A 135 -18.72 -1.96 0.26
N LEU A 136 -17.62 -1.39 0.73
CA LEU A 136 -17.39 0.06 0.78
C LEU A 136 -16.80 0.62 -0.54
N GLY A 137 -16.58 -0.22 -1.56
CA GLY A 137 -16.09 0.18 -2.88
C GLY A 137 -14.57 0.21 -3.05
N MET A 138 -13.82 -0.23 -2.05
CA MET A 138 -12.35 -0.37 -2.11
C MET A 138 -11.96 -1.78 -2.56
N SER A 139 -10.76 -1.96 -3.11
CA SER A 139 -10.09 -3.26 -3.15
C SER A 139 -9.48 -3.60 -1.79
N ALA A 140 -9.40 -4.89 -1.46
CA ALA A 140 -9.01 -5.36 -0.13
C ALA A 140 -7.69 -6.13 -0.15
N GLY A 141 -6.73 -5.69 0.66
CA GLY A 141 -5.43 -6.34 0.86
C GLY A 141 -5.25 -6.92 2.25
N ILE A 142 -4.36 -7.90 2.35
CA ILE A 142 -3.82 -8.41 3.61
C ILE A 142 -2.32 -8.18 3.68
N ALA A 143 -1.81 -7.86 4.85
CA ALA A 143 -0.38 -7.71 5.11
C ALA A 143 0.14 -8.76 6.08
N ILE A 144 1.40 -9.16 5.88
CA ILE A 144 2.11 -10.09 6.75
C ILE A 144 3.42 -9.45 7.22
N ASP A 145 3.58 -9.28 8.54
CA ASP A 145 4.80 -8.69 9.10
C ASP A 145 6.04 -9.55 8.85
N GLY A 146 7.22 -8.91 8.80
CA GLY A 146 8.50 -9.58 8.53
C GLY A 146 8.75 -10.83 9.37
N PRO A 147 8.62 -10.80 10.70
CA PRO A 147 8.81 -11.97 11.57
C PRO A 147 7.69 -13.00 11.54
N THR A 148 6.50 -12.69 11.00
CA THR A 148 5.36 -13.60 10.97
C THR A 148 5.57 -14.71 9.93
N ALA A 149 5.31 -15.97 10.30
CA ALA A 149 5.33 -17.10 9.37
C ALA A 149 4.24 -16.93 8.30
N ILE A 150 4.61 -17.13 7.03
CA ILE A 150 3.76 -16.81 5.86
C ILE A 150 2.51 -17.71 5.80
N GLU A 151 2.60 -18.94 6.29
CA GLU A 151 1.52 -19.92 6.31
C GLU A 151 0.30 -19.45 7.13
N LYS A 152 0.49 -18.50 8.03
CA LYS A 152 -0.63 -17.89 8.78
C LYS A 152 -1.58 -17.10 7.88
N ALA A 153 -1.15 -16.72 6.70
CA ALA A 153 -1.98 -16.03 5.71
C ALA A 153 -2.84 -16.98 4.86
N ASP A 154 -2.56 -18.29 4.83
CA ASP A 154 -3.15 -19.25 3.88
C ASP A 154 -4.68 -19.18 3.80
N ALA A 155 -5.36 -19.01 4.93
CA ALA A 155 -6.82 -18.92 4.97
C ALA A 155 -7.40 -17.66 4.30
N LEU A 156 -6.56 -16.66 3.96
CA LEU A 156 -6.96 -15.38 3.40
C LEU A 156 -6.40 -15.11 1.99
N LEU A 157 -5.37 -15.86 1.56
CA LEU A 157 -4.66 -15.62 0.31
C LEU A 157 -5.59 -15.58 -0.91
N GLU A 158 -6.51 -16.55 -1.03
CA GLU A 158 -7.46 -16.65 -2.17
C GLU A 158 -8.55 -15.58 -2.14
N HIS A 159 -8.74 -14.90 -1.00
CA HIS A 159 -9.78 -13.91 -0.81
C HIS A 159 -9.28 -12.47 -1.03
N ALA A 160 -7.97 -12.22 -0.98
CA ALA A 160 -7.40 -10.89 -1.10
C ALA A 160 -7.19 -10.45 -2.56
N ASP A 161 -7.38 -9.16 -2.84
CA ASP A 161 -7.01 -8.55 -4.12
C ASP A 161 -5.51 -8.23 -4.18
N LEU A 162 -4.90 -8.06 -2.99
CA LEU A 162 -3.48 -7.79 -2.82
C LEU A 162 -2.95 -8.45 -1.54
N VAL A 163 -1.73 -9.00 -1.62
CA VAL A 163 -0.98 -9.53 -0.49
C VAL A 163 0.30 -8.72 -0.30
N LEU A 164 0.37 -7.97 0.79
CA LEU A 164 1.54 -7.16 1.13
C LEU A 164 2.49 -7.96 2.02
N ILE A 165 3.74 -8.10 1.58
CA ILE A 165 4.83 -8.73 2.31
C ILE A 165 5.72 -7.65 2.91
N MET A 166 5.75 -7.57 4.24
CA MET A 166 6.73 -6.73 4.92
C MET A 166 8.12 -7.35 4.81
N ALA A 167 9.05 -6.64 4.19
CA ALA A 167 10.45 -7.04 4.10
C ALA A 167 11.30 -6.55 5.30
N ILE A 168 10.64 -5.98 6.29
CA ILE A 168 11.19 -5.50 7.57
C ILE A 168 10.16 -5.81 8.67
N ARG A 169 10.47 -5.50 9.92
CA ARG A 169 9.44 -5.40 10.96
C ARG A 169 8.64 -4.12 10.74
N ALA A 170 7.31 -4.22 10.72
CA ALA A 170 6.42 -3.07 10.57
C ALA A 170 6.64 -2.01 11.65
N GLY A 171 6.43 -0.72 11.29
CA GLY A 171 6.42 0.39 12.24
C GLY A 171 7.41 1.53 11.97
N PHE A 172 8.54 1.31 11.28
CA PHE A 172 9.53 2.37 11.01
C PHE A 172 10.15 2.25 9.64
N SER A 173 10.25 3.36 8.91
CA SER A 173 10.98 3.43 7.66
C SER A 173 12.51 3.40 7.87
N GLY A 174 13.27 3.06 6.82
CA GLY A 174 14.74 3.14 6.81
C GLY A 174 15.46 1.93 7.41
N GLN A 175 14.76 0.85 7.73
CA GLN A 175 15.36 -0.44 8.08
C GLN A 175 15.95 -1.12 6.84
N ALA A 176 16.95 -1.97 7.05
CA ALA A 176 17.53 -2.76 5.97
C ALA A 176 16.56 -3.85 5.49
N PHE A 177 16.49 -4.04 4.19
CA PHE A 177 15.74 -5.12 3.56
C PHE A 177 16.16 -6.49 4.09
N ALA A 178 15.20 -7.33 4.47
CA ALA A 178 15.43 -8.70 4.91
C ALA A 178 15.26 -9.68 3.73
N PRO A 179 16.34 -10.38 3.27
CA PRO A 179 16.27 -11.29 2.13
C PRO A 179 15.25 -12.43 2.27
N ALA A 180 14.86 -12.80 3.49
CA ALA A 180 13.82 -13.80 3.75
C ALA A 180 12.45 -13.41 3.16
N ALA A 181 12.21 -12.14 2.85
CA ALA A 181 11.00 -11.70 2.16
C ALA A 181 10.86 -12.32 0.77
N LEU A 182 11.97 -12.61 0.08
CA LEU A 182 11.96 -13.24 -1.26
C LEU A 182 11.29 -14.62 -1.23
N ASP A 183 11.52 -15.41 -0.18
CA ASP A 183 10.90 -16.72 -0.05
C ASP A 183 9.40 -16.60 0.24
N LYS A 184 9.00 -15.60 1.02
CA LYS A 184 7.57 -15.30 1.26
C LYS A 184 6.86 -14.87 -0.03
N ILE A 185 7.49 -14.03 -0.86
CA ILE A 185 6.93 -13.61 -2.14
C ILE A 185 6.70 -14.82 -3.05
N ARG A 186 7.71 -15.71 -3.19
CA ARG A 186 7.58 -16.96 -3.97
C ARG A 186 6.47 -17.86 -3.44
N TYR A 187 6.41 -18.03 -2.11
CA TYR A 187 5.37 -18.81 -1.45
C TYR A 187 3.96 -18.31 -1.79
N VAL A 188 3.75 -17.00 -1.74
CA VAL A 188 2.44 -16.38 -2.07
C VAL A 188 2.17 -16.53 -3.56
N ARG A 189 3.16 -16.23 -4.44
CA ARG A 189 2.96 -16.30 -5.91
C ARG A 189 2.52 -17.66 -6.40
N GLU A 190 3.00 -18.73 -5.78
CA GLU A 190 2.59 -20.11 -6.09
C GLU A 190 1.14 -20.44 -5.68
N ARG A 191 0.52 -19.62 -4.81
CA ARG A 191 -0.79 -19.91 -4.19
C ARG A 191 -1.91 -18.95 -4.57
N VAL A 192 -1.57 -17.80 -5.13
CA VAL A 192 -2.57 -16.80 -5.54
C VAL A 192 -2.69 -16.72 -7.06
N SER A 193 -3.82 -16.19 -7.53
CA SER A 193 -4.06 -15.98 -8.95
C SER A 193 -3.14 -14.89 -9.53
N GLU A 194 -2.99 -14.85 -10.85
CA GLU A 194 -2.26 -13.78 -11.55
C GLU A 194 -2.92 -12.40 -11.39
N THR A 195 -4.20 -12.37 -11.02
CA THR A 195 -4.93 -11.12 -10.76
C THR A 195 -4.72 -10.59 -9.35
N THR A 196 -4.31 -11.43 -8.39
CA THR A 196 -3.92 -11.01 -7.04
C THR A 196 -2.54 -10.37 -7.09
N ARG A 197 -2.43 -9.13 -6.63
CA ARG A 197 -1.15 -8.40 -6.60
C ARG A 197 -0.33 -8.82 -5.38
N ILE A 198 0.98 -8.90 -5.57
CA ILE A 198 1.94 -9.06 -4.47
C ILE A 198 2.68 -7.75 -4.32
N GLU A 199 2.48 -7.10 -3.19
CA GLU A 199 3.19 -5.88 -2.82
C GLU A 199 4.30 -6.18 -1.83
N VAL A 200 5.38 -5.42 -1.91
CA VAL A 200 6.49 -5.50 -0.97
C VAL A 200 6.75 -4.14 -0.38
N ASP A 201 6.76 -4.05 0.95
CA ASP A 201 7.13 -2.86 1.70
C ASP A 201 8.26 -3.14 2.69
N GLY A 202 9.15 -2.15 2.81
CA GLY A 202 10.29 -2.18 3.74
C GLY A 202 11.64 -2.35 3.08
N GLY A 203 12.42 -1.27 3.06
CA GLY A 203 13.78 -1.25 2.51
C GLY A 203 13.85 -1.44 0.99
N VAL A 204 12.74 -1.24 0.29
CA VAL A 204 12.64 -1.38 -1.17
C VAL A 204 13.29 -0.20 -1.86
N GLY A 205 14.06 -0.50 -2.91
CA GLY A 205 14.74 0.50 -3.74
C GLY A 205 15.43 -0.12 -4.96
N PRO A 206 16.16 0.68 -5.76
CA PRO A 206 16.81 0.20 -6.98
C PRO A 206 17.73 -1.01 -6.79
N ALA A 207 18.36 -1.13 -5.61
CA ALA A 207 19.34 -2.18 -5.35
C ALA A 207 18.73 -3.60 -5.24
N ASN A 208 17.44 -3.72 -4.92
CA ASN A 208 16.76 -5.00 -4.71
C ASN A 208 15.49 -5.18 -5.56
N ALA A 209 15.07 -4.16 -6.30
CA ALA A 209 13.86 -4.21 -7.13
C ALA A 209 13.86 -5.41 -8.09
N ALA A 210 14.98 -5.68 -8.77
CA ALA A 210 15.07 -6.79 -9.71
C ALA A 210 14.84 -8.16 -9.04
N ASP A 211 15.41 -8.38 -7.86
CA ASP A 211 15.24 -9.64 -7.12
C ASP A 211 13.78 -9.80 -6.63
N LEU A 212 13.16 -8.71 -6.21
CA LEU A 212 11.75 -8.69 -5.78
C LEU A 212 10.81 -9.05 -6.94
N LEU A 213 11.02 -8.45 -8.11
CA LEU A 213 10.23 -8.74 -9.31
C LEU A 213 10.46 -10.18 -9.80
N GLN A 214 11.70 -10.67 -9.77
CA GLN A 214 12.00 -12.05 -10.10
C GLN A 214 11.36 -13.05 -9.12
N ALA A 215 11.20 -12.68 -7.85
CA ALA A 215 10.49 -13.48 -6.87
C ALA A 215 8.97 -13.51 -7.08
N GLY A 216 8.41 -12.57 -7.86
CA GLY A 216 6.98 -12.50 -8.21
C GLY A 216 6.23 -11.31 -7.64
N ALA A 217 6.92 -10.26 -7.18
CA ALA A 217 6.29 -9.01 -6.75
C ALA A 217 5.71 -8.23 -7.95
N ASP A 218 4.56 -7.61 -7.76
CA ASP A 218 3.86 -6.76 -8.74
C ASP A 218 3.93 -5.28 -8.37
N VAL A 219 4.00 -4.97 -7.06
CA VAL A 219 3.96 -3.61 -6.51
C VAL A 219 5.14 -3.41 -5.57
N LEU A 220 5.86 -2.31 -5.76
CA LEU A 220 7.04 -1.95 -4.97
C LEU A 220 6.78 -0.69 -4.16
N ALA A 221 6.50 -0.84 -2.85
CA ALA A 221 6.34 0.29 -1.93
C ALA A 221 7.71 0.82 -1.50
N ALA A 222 8.01 2.06 -1.86
CA ALA A 222 9.33 2.67 -1.64
C ALA A 222 9.22 4.00 -0.90
N ALA A 223 9.71 4.06 0.32
CA ALA A 223 9.71 5.24 1.17
C ALA A 223 10.99 6.07 0.98
N SER A 224 12.03 5.75 1.72
CA SER A 224 13.28 6.53 1.74
C SER A 224 14.02 6.59 0.40
N ALA A 225 13.90 5.55 -0.42
CA ALA A 225 14.52 5.53 -1.75
C ALA A 225 13.97 6.65 -2.65
N VAL A 226 12.68 7.00 -2.50
CA VAL A 226 12.02 8.05 -3.29
C VAL A 226 12.10 9.42 -2.60
N PHE A 227 11.87 9.49 -1.28
CA PHE A 227 11.68 10.79 -0.61
C PHE A 227 12.96 11.39 -0.01
N ARG A 228 14.07 10.63 0.08
CA ARG A 228 15.37 11.16 0.53
C ARG A 228 16.28 11.66 -0.59
N VAL A 229 15.83 11.59 -1.83
CA VAL A 229 16.49 12.19 -2.97
C VAL A 229 15.75 13.46 -3.40
N SER A 230 16.42 14.32 -4.16
CA SER A 230 15.77 15.54 -4.70
C SER A 230 14.65 15.18 -5.69
N PRO A 231 13.61 16.03 -5.86
CA PRO A 231 12.52 15.74 -6.79
C PRO A 231 12.96 15.34 -8.21
N PRO A 232 13.97 15.96 -8.85
CA PRO A 232 14.45 15.53 -10.15
C PRO A 232 15.07 14.14 -10.18
N GLU A 233 15.69 13.72 -9.08
CA GLU A 233 16.32 12.38 -8.98
C GLU A 233 15.29 11.26 -8.81
N ARG A 234 14.08 11.56 -8.33
CA ARG A 234 12.98 10.59 -8.16
C ARG A 234 12.65 9.86 -9.46
N VAL A 235 12.69 10.56 -10.60
CA VAL A 235 12.46 9.97 -11.92
C VAL A 235 13.43 8.83 -12.18
N SER A 236 14.72 9.04 -11.92
CA SER A 236 15.76 8.02 -12.10
C SER A 236 15.55 6.83 -11.17
N VAL A 237 15.24 7.09 -9.89
CA VAL A 237 15.00 6.04 -8.89
C VAL A 237 13.82 5.16 -9.31
N ILE A 238 12.68 5.75 -9.63
CA ILE A 238 11.46 5.06 -10.03
C ILE A 238 11.69 4.25 -11.33
N THR A 239 12.38 4.84 -12.31
CA THR A 239 12.72 4.17 -13.56
C THR A 239 13.60 2.94 -13.34
N GLN A 240 14.61 3.05 -12.47
CA GLN A 240 15.48 1.92 -12.13
C GLN A 240 14.70 0.80 -11.43
N MET A 241 13.82 1.14 -10.48
CA MET A 241 12.99 0.16 -9.80
C MET A 241 12.04 -0.57 -10.74
N ARG A 242 11.55 0.11 -11.78
CA ARG A 242 10.66 -0.49 -12.80
C ARG A 242 11.40 -1.44 -13.75
N GLY A 243 12.72 -1.50 -13.69
CA GLY A 243 13.50 -2.38 -14.54
C GLY A 243 13.70 -1.86 -15.96
N SER A 244 13.34 -0.60 -16.24
CA SER A 244 13.73 0.04 -17.50
C SER A 244 15.21 0.35 -17.42
N ALA A 245 16.02 -0.46 -18.08
CA ALA A 245 17.44 -0.19 -18.24
C ALA A 245 17.61 1.24 -18.75
N SER A 246 18.38 2.06 -18.03
CA SER A 246 18.98 3.25 -18.61
C SER A 246 19.73 2.78 -19.86
N GLY A 247 19.20 3.14 -21.03
CA GLY A 247 19.83 2.82 -22.31
C GLY A 247 21.28 3.28 -22.27
N SER A 248 22.17 2.35 -22.46
CA SER A 248 23.59 2.54 -22.73
C SER A 248 23.80 3.26 -24.06
#